data_0e35df8d61fb6ef707e899a06650af5c
#
_entry.id   0e35df8d61fb6ef707e899a06650af5c
#
_cell.length_a   1.000
_cell.length_b   1.000
_cell.length_c   1.000
_cell.angle_alpha   90.00
_cell.angle_beta   90.00
_cell.angle_gamma   90.00
#
_symmetry.space_group_name_H-M   'P 1'
#
loop_
_entity.id
_entity.type
_entity.pdbx_description
1 polymer ?
#
loop_
_entity_poly.entity_id
_entity_poly.type
_entity_poly.pdbx_seq_one_letter_code
_entity_poly.pdbx_strand_id
1 'polypeptide(L)'
;MQLYTYELSFFEDETTNFQLLDNGLFKLSKYIDLYWTQEERHPYILKCNGQLAGFVLERFNEDGMNEISEFFVLNKYRKHGAGTFMANEMFKKYKGKWEIKTLLKNRQAQEFWRKVVKPASNGIYEERLIRDNSRYAFYFENYKQ
;
A
#
# COMPACT_ATOMS: atom_id res chain seq x y z
N MET A 1 5.55 10.83 -3.23
CA MET A 1 5.35 9.95 -4.42
C MET A 1 6.62 9.68 -5.22
N GLN A 2 7.48 10.65 -5.52
CA GLN A 2 8.68 10.43 -6.35
C GLN A 2 9.63 9.38 -5.78
N LEU A 3 10.00 9.48 -4.51
CA LEU A 3 10.84 8.48 -3.83
C LEU A 3 10.21 7.08 -3.83
N TYR A 4 8.91 7.01 -3.58
CA TYR A 4 8.16 5.76 -3.63
C TYR A 4 8.18 5.14 -5.03
N THR A 5 7.92 5.93 -6.06
CA THR A 5 7.96 5.46 -7.45
C THR A 5 9.37 5.00 -7.84
N TYR A 6 10.41 5.69 -7.38
CA TYR A 6 11.80 5.26 -7.58
C TYR A 6 12.05 3.87 -6.99
N GLU A 7 11.60 3.62 -5.75
CA GLU A 7 11.75 2.29 -5.15
C GLU A 7 10.93 1.22 -5.88
N LEU A 8 9.71 1.53 -6.32
CA LEU A 8 8.89 0.60 -7.10
C LEU A 8 9.57 0.20 -8.42
N SER A 9 10.36 1.10 -9.02
CA SER A 9 11.08 0.81 -10.27
C SER A 9 12.09 -0.33 -10.13
N PHE A 10 12.54 -0.66 -8.91
CA PHE A 10 13.40 -1.82 -8.66
C PHE A 10 12.69 -3.16 -8.92
N PHE A 11 11.37 -3.14 -8.93
CA PHE A 11 10.51 -4.33 -9.12
C PHE A 11 9.79 -4.29 -10.46
N GLU A 12 10.28 -3.50 -11.41
CA GLU A 12 9.72 -3.41 -12.76
C GLU A 12 9.74 -4.76 -13.47
N ASP A 13 8.68 -5.03 -14.20
CA ASP A 13 8.51 -6.20 -15.03
C ASP A 13 7.80 -5.81 -16.36
N GLU A 14 7.44 -6.78 -17.16
CA GLU A 14 6.76 -6.54 -18.45
C GLU A 14 5.40 -5.83 -18.31
N THR A 15 4.83 -5.81 -17.10
CA THR A 15 3.51 -5.22 -16.82
C THR A 15 3.59 -3.81 -16.25
N THR A 16 4.80 -3.34 -15.93
CA THR A 16 5.04 -2.05 -15.28
C THR A 16 6.01 -1.21 -16.09
N ASN A 17 5.80 0.10 -16.06
CA ASN A 17 6.64 1.06 -16.77
C ASN A 17 6.81 2.32 -15.94
N PHE A 18 7.98 2.47 -15.32
CA PHE A 18 8.34 3.60 -14.47
C PHE A 18 9.33 4.52 -15.20
N GLN A 19 8.81 5.32 -16.15
CA GLN A 19 9.62 6.23 -16.94
C GLN A 19 9.75 7.61 -16.30
N LEU A 20 10.92 8.21 -16.47
CA LEU A 20 11.15 9.61 -16.17
C LEU A 20 10.60 10.49 -17.30
N LEU A 21 10.05 11.62 -16.91
CA LEU A 21 9.72 12.73 -17.80
C LEU A 21 10.99 13.56 -18.09
N ASP A 22 10.93 14.45 -19.08
CA ASP A 22 12.06 15.31 -19.45
C ASP A 22 12.56 16.20 -18.31
N ASN A 23 11.70 16.49 -17.33
CA ASN A 23 12.08 17.23 -16.12
C ASN A 23 12.77 16.39 -15.04
N GLY A 24 13.02 15.11 -15.30
CA GLY A 24 13.68 14.20 -14.37
C GLY A 24 12.78 13.63 -13.26
N LEU A 25 11.47 13.85 -13.33
CA LEU A 25 10.51 13.31 -12.39
C LEU A 25 9.79 12.09 -12.98
N PHE A 26 9.38 11.15 -12.13
CA PHE A 26 8.51 10.06 -12.56
C PHE A 26 7.12 10.59 -12.90
N LYS A 27 6.53 10.02 -13.95
CA LYS A 27 5.11 10.21 -14.25
C LYS A 27 4.28 9.52 -13.15
N LEU A 28 3.49 10.30 -12.44
CA LEU A 28 2.62 9.77 -11.41
C LEU A 28 1.28 9.29 -11.97
N SER A 29 0.61 8.42 -11.24
CA SER A 29 -0.74 7.98 -11.58
C SER A 29 -1.70 9.16 -11.61
N LYS A 30 -2.57 9.19 -12.61
CA LYS A 30 -3.66 10.18 -12.73
C LYS A 30 -4.67 10.11 -11.58
N TYR A 31 -4.66 9.04 -10.80
CA TYR A 31 -5.58 8.86 -9.67
C TYR A 31 -5.11 9.52 -8.37
N ILE A 32 -3.88 10.03 -8.33
CA ILE A 32 -3.32 10.64 -7.10
C ILE A 32 -4.17 11.82 -6.63
N ASP A 33 -4.54 12.72 -7.54
CA ASP A 33 -5.31 13.93 -7.20
C ASP A 33 -6.71 13.61 -6.66
N LEU A 34 -7.25 12.44 -6.99
CA LEU A 34 -8.56 12.00 -6.54
C LEU A 34 -8.63 11.77 -5.02
N TYR A 35 -7.48 11.57 -4.36
CA TYR A 35 -7.42 11.40 -2.90
C TYR A 35 -7.80 12.66 -2.12
N TRP A 36 -7.86 13.82 -2.79
CA TRP A 36 -8.29 15.07 -2.19
C TRP A 36 -9.67 15.55 -2.66
N THR A 37 -10.33 14.80 -3.55
CA THR A 37 -11.59 15.21 -4.17
C THR A 37 -12.70 14.16 -4.06
N GLN A 38 -12.38 12.89 -3.80
CA GLN A 38 -13.34 11.78 -3.70
C GLN A 38 -13.45 11.31 -2.25
N GLU A 39 -14.68 11.14 -1.77
CA GLU A 39 -14.98 10.78 -0.37
C GLU A 39 -14.51 9.36 -0.01
N GLU A 40 -14.47 8.45 -0.97
CA GLU A 40 -14.02 7.08 -0.79
C GLU A 40 -12.49 6.90 -0.77
N ARG A 41 -11.72 8.00 -0.87
CA ARG A 41 -10.26 8.00 -0.92
C ARG A 41 -9.66 8.81 0.22
N HIS A 42 -8.74 8.20 0.95
CA HIS A 42 -8.23 8.76 2.19
C HIS A 42 -6.69 8.76 2.20
N PRO A 43 -6.05 9.95 2.08
CA PRO A 43 -4.61 10.07 2.19
C PRO A 43 -4.19 10.31 3.64
N TYR A 44 -3.12 9.66 4.08
CA TYR A 44 -2.53 9.81 5.40
C TYR A 44 -1.03 10.01 5.32
N ILE A 45 -0.49 10.86 6.16
CA ILE A 45 0.95 11.11 6.32
C ILE A 45 1.41 10.49 7.63
N LEU A 46 2.49 9.73 7.57
CA LEU A 46 3.22 9.25 8.75
C LEU A 46 4.29 10.26 9.15
N LYS A 47 4.32 10.61 10.42
CA LYS A 47 5.40 11.43 11.01
C LYS A 47 6.06 10.66 12.15
N CYS A 48 7.38 10.76 12.22
CA CYS A 48 8.19 10.26 13.32
C CYS A 48 8.91 11.47 13.96
N ASN A 49 8.63 11.74 15.24
CA ASN A 49 9.18 12.92 15.95
C ASN A 49 8.99 14.23 15.18
N GLY A 50 7.79 14.42 14.59
CA GLY A 50 7.46 15.61 13.80
C GLY A 50 8.04 15.65 12.37
N GLN A 51 8.86 14.68 11.99
CA GLN A 51 9.48 14.58 10.66
C GLN A 51 8.63 13.70 9.73
N LEU A 52 8.56 14.07 8.47
CA LEU A 52 7.89 13.24 7.45
C LEU A 52 8.60 11.89 7.32
N ALA A 53 7.85 10.81 7.48
CA ALA A 53 8.40 9.45 7.51
C ALA A 53 7.78 8.51 6.47
N GLY A 54 6.60 8.83 5.96
CA GLY A 54 5.91 7.98 5.00
C GLY A 54 4.50 8.43 4.73
N PHE A 55 3.75 7.61 4.00
CA PHE A 55 2.34 7.84 3.72
C PHE A 55 1.61 6.55 3.42
N VAL A 56 0.29 6.60 3.52
CA VAL A 56 -0.60 5.56 3.03
C VAL A 56 -1.77 6.20 2.30
N LEU A 57 -2.11 5.64 1.14
CA LEU A 57 -3.31 5.98 0.40
C LEU A 57 -4.28 4.80 0.54
N GLU A 58 -5.33 5.01 1.32
CA GLU A 58 -6.41 4.04 1.52
C GLU A 58 -7.61 4.46 0.69
N ARG A 59 -8.39 3.50 0.20
CA ARG A 59 -9.67 3.76 -0.44
C ARG A 59 -10.67 2.63 -0.20
N PHE A 60 -11.95 2.96 -0.31
CA PHE A 60 -13.00 1.98 -0.46
C PHE A 60 -13.24 1.75 -1.95
N ASN A 61 -12.99 0.52 -2.41
CA ASN A 61 -13.00 0.21 -3.85
C ASN A 61 -14.39 -0.21 -4.36
N GLU A 62 -14.50 -0.37 -5.68
CA GLU A 62 -15.77 -0.69 -6.37
C GLU A 62 -16.31 -2.08 -6.02
N ASP A 63 -15.46 -2.97 -5.50
CA ASP A 63 -15.83 -4.33 -5.06
C ASP A 63 -16.30 -4.37 -3.59
N GLY A 64 -16.44 -3.21 -2.97
CA GLY A 64 -16.91 -3.09 -1.58
C GLY A 64 -15.85 -3.48 -0.55
N MET A 65 -14.58 -3.28 -0.85
CA MET A 65 -13.47 -3.58 0.04
C MET A 65 -12.66 -2.32 0.35
N ASN A 66 -12.12 -2.25 1.55
CA ASN A 66 -11.04 -1.32 1.88
C ASN A 66 -9.77 -1.78 1.15
N GLU A 67 -9.03 -0.85 0.61
CA GLU A 67 -7.82 -1.13 -0.17
C GLU A 67 -6.68 -0.22 0.27
N ILE A 68 -5.52 -0.80 0.55
CA ILE A 68 -4.28 -0.02 0.60
C ILE A 68 -3.78 0.11 -0.84
N SER A 69 -3.99 1.28 -1.43
CA SER A 69 -3.58 1.55 -2.80
C SER A 69 -2.09 1.85 -2.91
N GLU A 70 -1.56 2.64 -1.97
CA GLU A 70 -0.14 3.00 -1.92
C GLU A 70 0.32 3.03 -0.47
N PHE A 71 1.55 2.56 -0.22
CA PHE A 71 2.09 2.45 1.12
C PHE A 71 3.61 2.63 1.09
N PHE A 72 4.11 3.62 1.80
CA PHE A 72 5.53 3.97 1.79
C PHE A 72 6.02 4.40 3.16
N VAL A 73 7.14 3.85 3.59
CA VAL A 73 7.93 4.31 4.73
C VAL A 73 9.33 4.63 4.25
N LEU A 74 9.80 5.84 4.53
CA LEU A 74 11.15 6.26 4.17
C LEU A 74 12.18 5.32 4.79
N ASN A 75 13.19 4.92 4.05
CA ASN A 75 14.14 3.87 4.42
C ASN A 75 14.73 4.03 5.83
N LYS A 76 15.07 5.25 6.23
CA LYS A 76 15.66 5.52 7.55
C LYS A 76 14.73 5.18 8.73
N TYR A 77 13.42 5.11 8.50
CA TYR A 77 12.41 4.79 9.52
C TYR A 77 11.92 3.34 9.45
N ARG A 78 12.45 2.55 8.54
CA ARG A 78 12.11 1.12 8.40
C ARG A 78 12.73 0.28 9.50
N LYS A 79 12.18 -0.93 9.72
CA LYS A 79 12.66 -1.93 10.69
C LYS A 79 12.56 -1.49 12.16
N HIS A 80 11.80 -0.44 12.46
CA HIS A 80 11.51 0.07 13.80
C HIS A 80 10.01 0.08 14.12
N GLY A 81 9.21 -0.65 13.34
CA GLY A 81 7.77 -0.78 13.57
C GLY A 81 6.89 0.32 12.98
N ALA A 82 7.45 1.32 12.30
CA ALA A 82 6.68 2.44 11.74
C ALA A 82 5.66 1.99 10.69
N GLY A 83 6.05 1.09 9.79
CA GLY A 83 5.13 0.52 8.78
C GLY A 83 4.02 -0.30 9.42
N THR A 84 4.36 -1.15 10.37
CA THR A 84 3.38 -1.95 11.12
C THR A 84 2.40 -1.05 11.89
N PHE A 85 2.88 0.00 12.53
CA PHE A 85 2.04 0.99 13.18
C PHE A 85 1.05 1.62 12.20
N MET A 86 1.53 2.12 11.08
CA MET A 86 0.71 2.79 10.06
C MET A 86 -0.37 1.85 9.49
N ALA A 87 0.00 0.60 9.16
CA ALA A 87 -0.95 -0.40 8.68
C ALA A 87 -2.03 -0.71 9.73
N ASN A 88 -1.62 -0.90 11.00
CA ASN A 88 -2.56 -1.20 12.08
C ASN A 88 -3.51 -0.03 12.37
N GLU A 89 -3.08 1.21 12.23
CA GLU A 89 -3.97 2.37 12.36
C GLU A 89 -5.06 2.37 11.26
N MET A 90 -4.72 1.96 10.03
CA MET A 90 -5.72 1.79 8.98
C MET A 90 -6.71 0.67 9.33
N PHE A 91 -6.23 -0.48 9.81
CA PHE A 91 -7.08 -1.61 10.20
C PHE A 91 -7.96 -1.32 11.42
N LYS A 92 -7.54 -0.44 12.32
CA LYS A 92 -8.39 0.04 13.42
C LYS A 92 -9.49 0.95 12.93
N LYS A 93 -9.13 1.87 12.02
CA LYS A 93 -10.03 2.92 11.52
C LYS A 93 -11.09 2.37 10.56
N TYR A 94 -10.70 1.47 9.68
CA TYR A 94 -11.56 0.91 8.64
C TYR A 94 -11.84 -0.56 8.92
N LYS A 95 -13.12 -0.92 9.08
CA LYS A 95 -13.55 -2.30 9.32
C LYS A 95 -14.19 -2.89 8.07
N GLY A 96 -14.07 -4.19 7.91
CA GLY A 96 -14.69 -4.90 6.81
C GLY A 96 -13.72 -5.77 6.02
N LYS A 97 -14.04 -5.94 4.75
CA LYS A 97 -13.20 -6.68 3.80
C LYS A 97 -12.05 -5.81 3.33
N TRP A 98 -10.90 -6.44 3.14
CA TRP A 98 -9.67 -5.78 2.72
C TRP A 98 -9.05 -6.46 1.50
N GLU A 99 -8.50 -5.63 0.62
CA GLU A 99 -7.63 -6.03 -0.47
C GLU A 99 -6.31 -5.25 -0.39
N ILE A 100 -5.17 -5.94 -0.43
CA ILE A 100 -3.85 -5.32 -0.50
C ILE A 100 -3.08 -5.95 -1.64
N LYS A 101 -2.61 -5.14 -2.59
CA LYS A 101 -1.89 -5.59 -3.78
C LYS A 101 -0.44 -5.14 -3.76
N THR A 102 0.45 -6.01 -4.23
CA THR A 102 1.87 -5.69 -4.43
C THR A 102 2.29 -6.01 -5.85
N LEU A 103 3.37 -5.39 -6.29
CA LEU A 103 4.06 -5.83 -7.51
C LEU A 103 4.57 -7.26 -7.31
N LEU A 104 4.50 -8.07 -8.37
CA LEU A 104 4.85 -9.49 -8.30
C LEU A 104 6.27 -9.74 -7.80
N LYS A 105 7.22 -8.92 -8.21
CA LYS A 105 8.64 -9.06 -7.82
C LYS A 105 8.96 -8.46 -6.44
N ASN A 106 8.04 -7.71 -5.83
CA ASN A 106 8.27 -7.06 -4.55
C ASN A 106 8.06 -8.02 -3.37
N ARG A 107 8.95 -8.98 -3.22
CA ARG A 107 8.88 -10.01 -2.16
C ARG A 107 8.97 -9.41 -0.77
N GLN A 108 9.74 -8.35 -0.60
CA GLN A 108 9.86 -7.65 0.69
C GLN A 108 8.53 -7.07 1.16
N ALA A 109 7.75 -6.46 0.25
CA ALA A 109 6.40 -5.99 0.56
C ALA A 109 5.46 -7.16 0.89
N GLN A 110 5.56 -8.27 0.15
CA GLN A 110 4.74 -9.47 0.42
C GLN A 110 5.01 -10.04 1.82
N GLU A 111 6.27 -10.13 2.23
CA GLU A 111 6.66 -10.57 3.56
C GLU A 111 6.15 -9.63 4.65
N PHE A 112 6.27 -8.32 4.43
CA PHE A 112 5.74 -7.30 5.35
C PHE A 112 4.22 -7.46 5.52
N TRP A 113 3.47 -7.53 4.42
CA TRP A 113 2.00 -7.65 4.48
C TRP A 113 1.57 -8.95 5.12
N ARG A 114 2.24 -10.07 4.85
CA ARG A 114 1.94 -11.35 5.50
C ARG A 114 2.07 -11.26 7.02
N LYS A 115 3.11 -10.60 7.51
CA LYS A 115 3.31 -10.36 8.96
C LYS A 115 2.23 -9.50 9.58
N VAL A 116 1.74 -8.50 8.86
CA VAL A 116 0.77 -7.51 9.38
C VAL A 116 -0.67 -8.02 9.23
N VAL A 117 -0.98 -8.68 8.12
CA VAL A 117 -2.32 -9.21 7.84
C VAL A 117 -2.67 -10.38 8.76
N LYS A 118 -1.73 -11.24 9.06
CA LYS A 118 -1.97 -12.43 9.90
C LYS A 118 -2.63 -12.10 11.25
N PRO A 119 -2.09 -11.19 12.08
CA PRO A 119 -2.77 -10.81 13.32
C PRO A 119 -4.06 -10.01 13.09
N ALA A 120 -4.12 -9.15 12.06
CA ALA A 120 -5.30 -8.34 11.77
C ALA A 120 -6.51 -9.19 11.34
N SER A 121 -6.28 -10.34 10.76
CA SER A 121 -7.29 -11.29 10.28
C SER A 121 -7.54 -12.46 11.23
N ASN A 122 -6.93 -12.48 12.42
CA ASN A 122 -6.90 -13.64 13.31
C ASN A 122 -6.36 -14.92 12.61
N GLY A 123 -5.44 -14.75 11.68
CA GLY A 123 -4.85 -15.83 10.89
C GLY A 123 -5.68 -16.31 9.71
N ILE A 124 -6.85 -15.71 9.46
CA ILE A 124 -7.75 -16.10 8.37
C ILE A 124 -7.62 -15.09 7.23
N TYR A 125 -6.79 -15.41 6.26
CA TYR A 125 -6.58 -14.58 5.07
C TYR A 125 -6.20 -15.44 3.88
N GLU A 126 -6.30 -14.87 2.70
CA GLU A 126 -6.01 -15.51 1.43
C GLU A 126 -4.94 -14.73 0.68
N GLU A 127 -3.99 -15.45 0.10
CA GLU A 127 -2.98 -14.89 -0.80
C GLU A 127 -3.22 -15.46 -2.19
N ARG A 128 -3.20 -14.64 -3.22
CA ARG A 128 -3.36 -15.11 -4.60
C ARG A 128 -2.72 -14.18 -5.64
N LEU A 129 -2.40 -14.78 -6.77
CA LEU A 129 -2.03 -14.04 -7.99
C LEU A 129 -3.31 -13.50 -8.65
N ILE A 130 -3.26 -12.26 -9.11
CA ILE A 130 -4.36 -11.59 -9.79
C ILE A 130 -3.87 -10.87 -11.05
N ARG A 131 -4.79 -10.35 -11.87
CA ARG A 131 -4.49 -9.60 -13.09
C ARG A 131 -3.51 -10.36 -14.00
N ASP A 132 -3.90 -11.57 -14.43
CA ASP A 132 -3.07 -12.45 -15.27
C ASP A 132 -1.66 -12.70 -14.68
N ASN A 133 -1.61 -12.92 -13.36
CA ASN A 133 -0.39 -13.15 -12.59
C ASN A 133 0.58 -11.96 -12.55
N SER A 134 0.09 -10.73 -12.76
CA SER A 134 0.95 -9.53 -12.71
C SER A 134 1.01 -8.88 -11.32
N ARG A 135 0.14 -9.28 -10.41
CA ARG A 135 0.08 -8.77 -9.03
C ARG A 135 -0.09 -9.90 -8.03
N TYR A 136 0.42 -9.68 -6.83
CA TYR A 136 0.23 -10.54 -5.67
C TYR A 136 -0.70 -9.83 -4.67
N ALA A 137 -1.76 -10.50 -4.23
CA ALA A 137 -2.79 -9.87 -3.42
C ALA A 137 -3.08 -10.65 -2.14
N PHE A 138 -3.45 -9.90 -1.08
CA PHE A 138 -3.94 -10.39 0.19
C PHE A 138 -5.39 -9.99 0.36
N TYR A 139 -6.25 -10.96 0.76
CA TYR A 139 -7.65 -10.75 1.05
C TYR A 139 -7.99 -11.23 2.46
N PHE A 140 -8.64 -10.41 3.25
CA PHE A 140 -9.02 -10.74 4.62
C PHE A 140 -10.18 -9.88 5.11
N GLU A 141 -10.71 -10.21 6.29
CA GLU A 141 -11.73 -9.44 6.98
C GLU A 141 -11.28 -9.11 8.39
N ASN A 142 -11.61 -7.92 8.88
CA ASN A 142 -11.25 -7.45 10.22
C ASN A 142 -12.43 -6.88 11.02
N TYR A 143 -13.61 -7.46 10.91
CA TYR A 143 -14.80 -6.98 11.59
C TYR A 143 -14.71 -7.05 13.12
N LYS A 144 -13.94 -7.99 13.65
CA LYS A 144 -13.81 -8.26 15.08
C LYS A 144 -12.41 -7.85 15.56
N GLN A 145 -12.33 -6.68 16.07
CA GLN A 145 -11.16 -6.23 16.82
C GLN A 145 -11.58 -5.31 17.95
#